data_8d81f0fbd931757a24418e0904c24c85
#
_entry.id   8d81f0fbd931757a24418e0904c24c85
#
_cell.length_a   1.000
_cell.length_b   1.000
_cell.length_c   1.000
_cell.angle_alpha   90.00
_cell.angle_beta   90.00
_cell.angle_gamma   90.00
#
_symmetry.space_group_name_H-M   'P 1'
#
loop_
_entity.id
_entity.type
_entity.pdbx_description
1 polymer ?
#
loop_
_entity_poly.entity_id
_entity_poly.type
_entity_poly.pdbx_seq_one_letter_code
_entity_poly.pdbx_strand_id
1 'polypeptide(L)'
;MKYTGITFRPPFEANSLLLQVTTGCSHNRCSFCTMYRDTPFSVESMEQIEKDLAEARTFAPHARRVFLENGDPFALSAGKLEEIALKIHEYLPDAETIAMYTSINNIRTKTDAELVRLRELGINQLNIGIESGLDEALTLMNKGYDSREALYELGRLRAAGMDYGANVIFGGAGPGRLKDNAEATAELINKTTPYLIFTGTIHADPCCPLYDDIQSGRFIEPTIGEHIDEEELFLELLELDNCLYFGLHPSNVVRMQGWLPRDKEAMLYEVRQTRTRLARRLGERPVRYGEGAILL
;
A
#
# COMPACT_ATOMS: atom_id res chain seq x y z
N MET A 1 2.51 -26.01 -0.72
CA MET A 1 2.60 -24.82 0.16
C MET A 1 1.25 -24.56 0.80
N LYS A 2 1.22 -24.20 2.06
CA LYS A 2 -0.01 -23.95 2.82
C LYS A 2 -0.39 -22.47 2.77
N TYR A 3 -1.64 -22.20 2.43
CA TYR A 3 -2.24 -20.87 2.52
C TYR A 3 -3.53 -20.94 3.33
N THR A 4 -3.70 -20.01 4.26
CA THR A 4 -4.84 -19.98 5.18
C THR A 4 -5.71 -18.75 4.88
N GLY A 5 -6.95 -18.96 4.47
CA GLY A 5 -7.89 -17.91 4.13
C GLY A 5 -7.62 -17.27 2.75
N ILE A 6 -8.09 -16.04 2.58
CA ILE A 6 -7.85 -15.26 1.36
C ILE A 6 -6.45 -14.67 1.45
N THR A 7 -5.67 -14.84 0.38
CA THR A 7 -4.33 -14.26 0.26
C THR A 7 -4.41 -13.01 -0.59
N PHE A 8 -3.80 -11.92 -0.11
CA PHE A 8 -3.73 -10.66 -0.81
C PHE A 8 -2.28 -10.33 -1.15
N ARG A 9 -2.05 -9.96 -2.39
CA ARG A 9 -0.75 -9.46 -2.87
C ARG A 9 -0.95 -8.27 -3.79
N PRO A 10 0.02 -7.36 -3.89
CA PRO A 10 -0.03 -6.30 -4.88
C PRO A 10 0.04 -6.89 -6.30
N PRO A 11 -0.60 -6.27 -7.31
CA PRO A 11 -0.57 -6.76 -8.69
C PRO A 11 0.85 -6.91 -9.26
N PHE A 12 1.78 -6.05 -8.86
CA PHE A 12 3.17 -6.09 -9.31
C PHE A 12 4.00 -7.21 -8.67
N GLU A 13 3.46 -7.92 -7.67
CA GLU A 13 4.04 -9.14 -7.09
C GLU A 13 3.49 -10.43 -7.75
N ALA A 14 2.85 -10.31 -8.92
CA ALA A 14 2.23 -11.45 -9.61
C ALA A 14 3.20 -12.60 -9.92
N ASN A 15 4.47 -12.27 -10.15
CA ASN A 15 5.53 -13.24 -10.51
C ASN A 15 6.43 -13.62 -9.32
N SER A 16 6.15 -13.12 -8.12
CA SER A 16 6.93 -13.44 -6.93
C SER A 16 6.55 -14.82 -6.38
N LEU A 17 7.51 -15.52 -5.81
CA LEU A 17 7.19 -16.69 -5.00
C LEU A 17 6.50 -16.22 -3.73
N LEU A 18 5.29 -16.70 -3.50
CA LEU A 18 4.50 -16.34 -2.33
C LEU A 18 4.82 -17.29 -1.17
N LEU A 19 5.10 -16.76 0.01
CA LEU A 19 5.34 -17.55 1.22
C LEU A 19 4.51 -17.00 2.37
N GLN A 20 3.62 -17.79 2.93
CA GLN A 20 2.86 -17.39 4.11
C GLN A 20 3.70 -17.56 5.37
N VAL A 21 3.92 -16.47 6.11
CA VAL A 21 4.61 -16.47 7.39
C VAL A 21 3.73 -15.93 8.53
N THR A 22 2.67 -15.21 8.16
CA THR A 22 1.63 -14.72 9.07
C THR A 22 0.26 -14.91 8.46
N THR A 23 -0.80 -14.78 9.26
CA THR A 23 -2.19 -14.60 8.80
C THR A 23 -2.76 -13.31 9.37
N GLY A 24 -3.76 -12.74 8.69
CA GLY A 24 -4.42 -11.53 9.16
C GLY A 24 -3.52 -10.28 9.13
N CYS A 25 -3.91 -9.27 9.89
CA CYS A 25 -3.18 -8.00 10.05
C CYS A 25 -3.06 -7.66 11.53
N SER A 26 -1.86 -7.29 11.99
CA SER A 26 -1.58 -7.00 13.40
C SER A 26 -2.32 -5.74 13.90
N HIS A 27 -2.53 -4.76 13.02
CA HIS A 27 -3.31 -3.56 13.33
C HIS A 27 -4.81 -3.83 13.23
N ASN A 28 -5.30 -4.34 12.10
CA ASN A 28 -6.69 -4.73 11.77
C ASN A 28 -7.79 -3.78 12.26
N ARG A 29 -7.52 -2.47 12.37
CA ARG A 29 -8.42 -1.44 12.90
C ARG A 29 -8.61 -0.24 11.97
N CYS A 30 -8.02 -0.26 10.76
CA CYS A 30 -8.26 0.79 9.78
C CYS A 30 -9.75 0.89 9.48
N SER A 31 -10.31 2.11 9.49
CA SER A 31 -11.76 2.33 9.37
C SER A 31 -12.36 1.85 8.05
N PHE A 32 -11.56 1.84 6.97
CA PHE A 32 -11.98 1.50 5.61
C PHE A 32 -11.64 0.06 5.20
N CYS A 33 -10.74 -0.63 5.92
CA CYS A 33 -10.21 -1.91 5.47
C CYS A 33 -11.07 -3.09 5.92
N THR A 34 -11.40 -4.00 5.00
CA THR A 34 -12.15 -5.23 5.26
C THR A 34 -11.34 -6.51 5.03
N MET A 35 -10.10 -6.38 4.51
CA MET A 35 -9.30 -7.53 4.03
C MET A 35 -9.11 -8.63 5.07
N TYR A 36 -8.93 -8.27 6.34
CA TYR A 36 -8.59 -9.24 7.40
C TYR A 36 -9.52 -9.16 8.62
N ARG A 37 -10.73 -8.57 8.49
CA ARG A 37 -11.66 -8.39 9.62
C ARG A 37 -11.94 -9.68 10.37
N ASP A 38 -12.18 -10.75 9.63
CA ASP A 38 -12.55 -12.06 10.17
C ASP A 38 -11.35 -13.01 10.29
N THR A 39 -10.14 -12.52 10.07
CA THR A 39 -8.92 -13.32 10.13
C THR A 39 -8.03 -12.83 11.27
N PRO A 40 -7.95 -13.57 12.40
CA PRO A 40 -7.04 -13.21 13.48
C PRO A 40 -5.59 -13.18 13.02
N PHE A 41 -4.83 -12.21 13.53
CA PHE A 41 -3.39 -12.21 13.33
C PHE A 41 -2.76 -13.41 14.04
N SER A 42 -2.02 -14.20 13.29
CA SER A 42 -1.21 -15.29 13.83
C SER A 42 0.10 -15.45 13.06
N VAL A 43 1.04 -16.15 13.66
CA VAL A 43 2.38 -16.40 13.09
C VAL A 43 2.50 -17.88 12.76
N GLU A 44 2.96 -18.21 11.56
CA GLU A 44 3.21 -19.60 11.17
C GLU A 44 4.41 -20.18 11.94
N SER A 45 4.36 -21.48 12.19
CA SER A 45 5.50 -22.19 12.79
C SER A 45 6.66 -22.29 11.80
N MET A 46 7.90 -22.29 12.32
CA MET A 46 9.07 -22.50 11.47
C MET A 46 9.03 -23.84 10.76
N GLU A 47 8.49 -24.87 11.41
CA GLU A 47 8.30 -26.19 10.78
C GLU A 47 7.43 -26.10 9.51
N GLN A 48 6.34 -25.30 9.56
CA GLN A 48 5.47 -25.10 8.39
C GLN A 48 6.16 -24.28 7.31
N ILE A 49 6.88 -23.20 7.70
CA ILE A 49 7.64 -22.36 6.79
C ILE A 49 8.71 -23.18 6.06
N GLU A 50 9.48 -24.02 6.77
CA GLU A 50 10.49 -24.89 6.18
C GLU A 50 9.87 -25.92 5.23
N LYS A 51 8.71 -26.47 5.58
CA LYS A 51 7.95 -27.38 4.72
C LYS A 51 7.53 -26.74 3.40
N ASP A 52 7.03 -25.49 3.49
CA ASP A 52 6.63 -24.74 2.32
C ASP A 52 7.84 -24.33 1.47
N LEU A 53 8.96 -23.96 2.08
CA LEU A 53 10.22 -23.69 1.36
C LEU A 53 10.79 -24.93 0.66
N ALA A 54 10.73 -26.10 1.33
CA ALA A 54 11.14 -27.37 0.73
C ALA A 54 10.28 -27.71 -0.51
N GLU A 55 8.97 -27.48 -0.43
CA GLU A 55 8.06 -27.64 -1.58
C GLU A 55 8.35 -26.61 -2.66
N ALA A 56 8.53 -25.33 -2.31
CA ALA A 56 8.84 -24.25 -3.25
C ALA A 56 10.11 -24.54 -4.05
N ARG A 57 11.15 -25.10 -3.41
CA ARG A 57 12.38 -25.51 -4.05
C ARG A 57 12.17 -26.51 -5.19
N THR A 58 11.10 -27.32 -5.16
CA THR A 58 10.84 -28.32 -6.22
C THR A 58 10.31 -27.71 -7.51
N PHE A 59 9.61 -26.58 -7.46
CA PHE A 59 9.02 -25.96 -8.64
C PHE A 59 9.58 -24.56 -8.97
N ALA A 60 10.21 -23.88 -8.00
CA ALA A 60 10.81 -22.56 -8.16
C ALA A 60 12.22 -22.47 -7.53
N PRO A 61 13.17 -23.39 -7.84
CA PRO A 61 14.49 -23.45 -7.20
C PRO A 61 15.33 -22.17 -7.43
N HIS A 62 15.03 -21.42 -8.49
CA HIS A 62 15.73 -20.20 -8.90
C HIS A 62 14.90 -18.93 -8.64
N ALA A 63 13.96 -18.98 -7.69
CA ALA A 63 13.19 -17.81 -7.31
C ALA A 63 14.11 -16.70 -6.77
N ARG A 64 14.18 -15.56 -7.48
CA ARG A 64 14.99 -14.40 -7.07
C ARG A 64 14.20 -13.44 -6.17
N ARG A 65 12.87 -13.54 -6.17
CA ARG A 65 11.99 -12.70 -5.39
C ARG A 65 10.98 -13.54 -4.62
N VAL A 66 10.93 -13.31 -3.31
CA VAL A 66 9.97 -13.92 -2.41
C VAL A 66 9.08 -12.81 -1.83
N PHE A 67 7.78 -13.00 -1.86
CA PHE A 67 6.84 -12.11 -1.20
C PHE A 67 6.22 -12.81 0.01
N LEU A 68 6.49 -12.28 1.21
CA LEU A 68 5.86 -12.77 2.43
C LEU A 68 4.43 -12.25 2.49
N GLU A 69 3.50 -13.19 2.45
CA GLU A 69 2.08 -12.88 2.29
C GLU A 69 1.38 -12.45 3.56
N ASN A 70 0.16 -11.98 3.34
CA ASN A 70 -0.82 -11.46 4.28
C ASN A 70 -0.48 -10.05 4.82
N GLY A 71 -1.37 -9.55 5.66
CA GLY A 71 -1.49 -8.12 5.89
C GLY A 71 -0.31 -7.46 6.56
N ASP A 72 0.57 -8.22 7.23
CA ASP A 72 1.54 -7.55 8.10
C ASP A 72 2.73 -8.41 8.59
N PRO A 73 3.48 -9.06 7.69
CA PRO A 73 4.62 -9.87 8.11
C PRO A 73 5.70 -9.06 8.84
N PHE A 74 5.85 -7.77 8.53
CA PHE A 74 6.83 -6.91 9.19
C PHE A 74 6.48 -6.59 10.66
N ALA A 75 5.30 -7.01 11.14
CA ALA A 75 4.97 -6.98 12.58
C ALA A 75 5.79 -7.97 13.40
N LEU A 76 6.39 -8.98 12.77
CA LEU A 76 7.29 -9.93 13.44
C LEU A 76 8.52 -9.19 13.99
N SER A 77 9.11 -9.73 15.07
CA SER A 77 10.38 -9.21 15.60
C SER A 77 11.48 -9.31 14.56
N ALA A 78 12.48 -8.44 14.65
CA ALA A 78 13.64 -8.47 13.75
C ALA A 78 14.33 -9.85 13.78
N GLY A 79 14.52 -10.44 14.96
CA GLY A 79 15.10 -11.78 15.08
C GLY A 79 14.28 -12.87 14.38
N LYS A 80 12.93 -12.77 14.40
CA LYS A 80 12.09 -13.74 13.67
C LYS A 80 12.15 -13.53 12.15
N LEU A 81 12.20 -12.29 11.70
CA LEU A 81 12.39 -11.98 10.28
C LEU A 81 13.77 -12.43 9.79
N GLU A 82 14.82 -12.27 10.60
CA GLU A 82 16.15 -12.77 10.31
C GLU A 82 16.17 -14.30 10.17
N GLU A 83 15.55 -15.03 11.13
CA GLU A 83 15.42 -16.49 11.07
C GLU A 83 14.74 -16.94 9.78
N ILE A 84 13.64 -16.30 9.40
CA ILE A 84 12.89 -16.58 8.17
C ILE A 84 13.76 -16.31 6.92
N ALA A 85 14.43 -15.15 6.87
CA ALA A 85 15.29 -14.77 5.75
C ALA A 85 16.44 -15.74 5.55
N LEU A 86 17.10 -16.18 6.63
CA LEU A 86 18.15 -17.20 6.58
C LEU A 86 17.64 -18.54 6.03
N LYS A 87 16.42 -18.95 6.44
CA LYS A 87 15.79 -20.15 5.88
C LYS A 87 15.43 -20.00 4.39
N ILE A 88 14.95 -18.83 3.98
CA ILE A 88 14.71 -18.56 2.56
C ILE A 88 16.00 -18.75 1.76
N HIS A 89 17.13 -18.19 2.19
CA HIS A 89 18.42 -18.35 1.50
C HIS A 89 18.96 -19.79 1.54
N GLU A 90 18.68 -20.56 2.60
CA GLU A 90 19.06 -21.97 2.69
C GLU A 90 18.33 -22.80 1.62
N TYR A 91 17.03 -22.59 1.43
CA TYR A 91 16.24 -23.36 0.48
C TYR A 91 16.25 -22.78 -0.93
N LEU A 92 16.37 -21.47 -1.07
CA LEU A 92 16.30 -20.69 -2.32
C LEU A 92 17.52 -19.76 -2.41
N PRO A 93 18.71 -20.31 -2.73
CA PRO A 93 19.97 -19.55 -2.69
C PRO A 93 20.03 -18.38 -3.68
N ASP A 94 19.19 -18.38 -4.73
CA ASP A 94 19.12 -17.30 -5.72
C ASP A 94 18.17 -16.15 -5.28
N ALA A 95 17.55 -16.23 -4.09
CA ALA A 95 16.65 -15.20 -3.58
C ALA A 95 17.43 -13.90 -3.28
N GLU A 96 17.10 -12.82 -3.97
CA GLU A 96 17.76 -11.52 -3.83
C GLU A 96 16.89 -10.51 -3.06
N THR A 97 15.57 -10.64 -3.17
CA THR A 97 14.61 -9.73 -2.55
C THR A 97 13.54 -10.49 -1.80
N ILE A 98 13.36 -10.14 -0.54
CA ILE A 98 12.27 -10.59 0.32
C ILE A 98 11.40 -9.38 0.61
N ALA A 99 10.27 -9.29 -0.10
CA ALA A 99 9.31 -8.20 0.02
C ALA A 99 8.12 -8.59 0.88
N MET A 100 7.41 -7.63 1.44
CA MET A 100 6.22 -7.86 2.25
C MET A 100 5.42 -6.59 2.49
N TYR A 101 4.20 -6.74 2.99
CA TYR A 101 3.45 -5.61 3.54
C TYR A 101 3.99 -5.19 4.90
N THR A 102 3.87 -3.89 5.18
CA THR A 102 4.17 -3.30 6.47
C THR A 102 3.36 -2.03 6.73
N SER A 103 3.40 -1.54 7.94
CA SER A 103 2.88 -0.24 8.36
C SER A 103 3.97 0.59 9.03
N ILE A 104 3.77 1.90 9.13
CA ILE A 104 4.64 2.80 9.89
C ILE A 104 4.81 2.30 11.33
N ASN A 105 3.73 1.81 11.95
CA ASN A 105 3.76 1.26 13.31
C ASN A 105 4.75 0.11 13.47
N ASN A 106 4.94 -0.72 12.44
CA ASN A 106 5.84 -1.88 12.50
C ASN A 106 7.31 -1.50 12.31
N ILE A 107 7.59 -0.47 11.51
CA ILE A 107 8.94 0.08 11.36
C ILE A 107 9.43 0.59 12.72
N ARG A 108 8.58 1.31 13.43
CA ARG A 108 8.86 1.87 14.77
C ARG A 108 9.27 0.82 15.81
N THR A 109 8.88 -0.45 15.63
CA THR A 109 9.24 -1.53 16.56
C THR A 109 10.68 -2.06 16.39
N LYS A 110 11.42 -1.59 15.40
CA LYS A 110 12.76 -2.02 15.08
C LYS A 110 13.77 -0.91 15.34
N THR A 111 14.94 -1.28 15.81
CA THR A 111 16.09 -0.38 15.92
C THR A 111 16.71 -0.13 14.55
N ASP A 112 17.52 0.93 14.41
CA ASP A 112 18.22 1.22 13.14
C ASP A 112 19.19 0.10 12.76
N ALA A 113 19.87 -0.49 13.75
CA ALA A 113 20.77 -1.63 13.52
C ALA A 113 20.01 -2.88 13.01
N GLU A 114 18.82 -3.12 13.53
CA GLU A 114 17.96 -4.21 13.05
C GLU A 114 17.47 -3.96 11.62
N LEU A 115 17.10 -2.73 11.27
CA LEU A 115 16.72 -2.39 9.89
C LEU A 115 17.88 -2.63 8.92
N VAL A 116 19.09 -2.18 9.25
CA VAL A 116 20.29 -2.44 8.45
C VAL A 116 20.53 -3.95 8.30
N ARG A 117 20.45 -4.70 9.42
CA ARG A 117 20.64 -6.16 9.38
C ARG A 117 19.60 -6.87 8.52
N LEU A 118 18.33 -6.49 8.60
CA LEU A 118 17.27 -7.05 7.76
C LEU A 118 17.52 -6.72 6.27
N ARG A 119 18.00 -5.52 5.97
CA ARG A 119 18.38 -5.13 4.60
C ARG A 119 19.52 -5.98 4.04
N GLU A 120 20.56 -6.26 4.84
CA GLU A 120 21.66 -7.16 4.46
C GLU A 120 21.19 -8.58 4.12
N LEU A 121 20.11 -9.02 4.74
CA LEU A 121 19.46 -10.32 4.49
C LEU A 121 18.49 -10.30 3.31
N GLY A 122 18.49 -9.24 2.49
CA GLY A 122 17.65 -9.15 1.31
C GLY A 122 16.21 -8.68 1.58
N ILE A 123 15.83 -8.38 2.82
CA ILE A 123 14.51 -7.78 3.11
C ILE A 123 14.52 -6.36 2.56
N ASN A 124 13.70 -6.12 1.55
CA ASN A 124 13.67 -4.87 0.80
C ASN A 124 12.36 -4.71 0.03
N GLN A 125 12.15 -3.52 -0.52
CA GLN A 125 10.97 -3.20 -1.32
C GLN A 125 9.66 -3.49 -0.57
N LEU A 126 9.59 -2.94 0.65
CA LEU A 126 8.42 -3.06 1.52
C LEU A 126 7.22 -2.34 0.92
N ASN A 127 6.03 -2.93 1.04
CA ASN A 127 4.78 -2.30 0.60
C ASN A 127 4.09 -1.66 1.82
N ILE A 128 4.09 -0.33 1.87
CA ILE A 128 3.68 0.44 3.04
C ILE A 128 2.37 1.15 2.79
N GLY A 129 1.34 0.82 3.58
CA GLY A 129 0.10 1.58 3.61
C GLY A 129 0.30 2.94 4.30
N ILE A 130 0.81 3.94 3.57
CA ILE A 130 0.95 5.32 4.05
C ILE A 130 -0.41 6.00 4.07
N GLU A 131 -1.19 5.82 3.03
CA GLU A 131 -2.53 6.28 2.71
C GLU A 131 -2.61 7.80 2.50
N SER A 132 -2.04 8.62 3.39
CA SER A 132 -2.13 10.09 3.35
C SER A 132 -0.95 10.74 4.06
N GLY A 133 -0.67 12.00 3.71
CA GLY A 133 0.20 12.91 4.45
C GLY A 133 -0.57 13.88 5.37
N LEU A 134 -1.92 13.83 5.36
CA LEU A 134 -2.77 14.72 6.15
C LEU A 134 -3.21 14.03 7.44
N ASP A 135 -2.90 14.63 8.59
CA ASP A 135 -3.15 14.01 9.91
C ASP A 135 -4.62 13.73 10.19
N GLU A 136 -5.53 14.60 9.71
CA GLU A 136 -6.97 14.40 9.85
C GLU A 136 -7.44 13.17 9.06
N ALA A 137 -6.90 12.95 7.87
CA ALA A 137 -7.21 11.76 7.06
C ALA A 137 -6.63 10.50 7.73
N LEU A 138 -5.41 10.55 8.25
CA LEU A 138 -4.80 9.43 8.98
C LEU A 138 -5.59 9.08 10.25
N THR A 139 -6.10 10.08 10.96
CA THR A 139 -6.97 9.90 12.14
C THR A 139 -8.30 9.26 11.74
N LEU A 140 -8.95 9.76 10.69
CA LEU A 140 -10.22 9.22 10.18
C LEU A 140 -10.05 7.76 9.73
N MET A 141 -8.96 7.46 9.06
CA MET A 141 -8.62 6.11 8.64
C MET A 141 -8.11 5.21 9.76
N ASN A 142 -7.93 5.74 10.98
CA ASN A 142 -7.44 5.03 12.16
C ASN A 142 -6.10 4.32 11.93
N LYS A 143 -5.12 5.05 11.35
CA LYS A 143 -3.80 4.50 11.01
C LYS A 143 -2.89 4.33 12.22
N GLY A 144 -3.13 5.06 13.33
CA GLY A 144 -2.38 4.96 14.57
C GLY A 144 -0.99 5.64 14.54
N TYR A 145 -0.79 6.57 13.61
CA TYR A 145 0.39 7.43 13.49
C TYR A 145 0.01 8.75 12.79
N ASP A 146 0.85 9.76 12.94
CA ASP A 146 0.74 11.05 12.24
C ASP A 146 1.75 11.16 11.08
N SER A 147 1.64 12.23 10.29
CA SER A 147 2.50 12.48 9.12
C SER A 147 3.97 12.68 9.50
N ARG A 148 4.24 13.26 10.68
CA ARG A 148 5.59 13.47 11.20
C ARG A 148 6.23 12.15 11.60
N GLU A 149 5.49 11.26 12.25
CA GLU A 149 5.93 9.90 12.58
C GLU A 149 6.19 9.12 11.28
N ALA A 150 5.31 9.22 10.28
CA ALA A 150 5.52 8.61 8.98
C ALA A 150 6.82 9.10 8.31
N LEU A 151 7.04 10.42 8.26
CA LEU A 151 8.26 11.00 7.69
C LEU A 151 9.52 10.50 8.41
N TYR A 152 9.48 10.43 9.74
CA TYR A 152 10.61 9.97 10.54
C TYR A 152 10.93 8.49 10.27
N GLU A 153 9.93 7.61 10.31
CA GLU A 153 10.12 6.17 10.13
C GLU A 153 10.54 5.80 8.69
N LEU A 154 9.99 6.47 7.68
CA LEU A 154 10.41 6.31 6.30
C LEU A 154 11.85 6.80 6.07
N GLY A 155 12.25 7.87 6.77
CA GLY A 155 13.63 8.34 6.80
C GLY A 155 14.60 7.29 7.36
N ARG A 156 14.20 6.54 8.41
CA ARG A 156 14.98 5.43 8.97
C ARG A 156 15.13 4.26 7.99
N LEU A 157 14.08 3.90 7.27
CA LEU A 157 14.18 2.88 6.20
C LEU A 157 15.19 3.28 5.14
N ARG A 158 15.12 4.54 4.68
CA ARG A 158 16.06 5.07 3.70
C ARG A 158 17.50 5.04 4.21
N ALA A 159 17.72 5.44 5.47
CA ALA A 159 19.04 5.40 6.11
C ALA A 159 19.59 3.97 6.20
N ALA A 160 18.73 2.97 6.36
CA ALA A 160 19.08 1.55 6.32
C ALA A 160 19.27 0.99 4.89
N GLY A 161 19.07 1.80 3.85
CA GLY A 161 19.16 1.37 2.45
C GLY A 161 17.99 0.49 1.99
N MET A 162 16.86 0.58 2.67
CA MET A 162 15.63 -0.13 2.31
C MET A 162 14.77 0.71 1.39
N ASP A 163 14.42 0.18 0.23
CA ASP A 163 13.41 0.74 -0.68
C ASP A 163 12.00 0.36 -0.24
N TYR A 164 11.01 1.16 -0.61
CA TYR A 164 9.63 0.84 -0.33
C TYR A 164 8.68 1.40 -1.40
N GLY A 165 7.56 0.70 -1.59
CA GLY A 165 6.39 1.19 -2.31
C GLY A 165 5.41 1.86 -1.34
N ALA A 166 4.93 3.04 -1.70
CA ALA A 166 3.96 3.82 -0.94
C ALA A 166 2.54 3.53 -1.45
N ASN A 167 1.67 2.98 -0.63
CA ASN A 167 0.25 2.93 -0.95
C ASN A 167 -0.39 4.25 -0.49
N VAL A 168 -1.14 4.89 -1.38
CA VAL A 168 -1.85 6.17 -1.18
C VAL A 168 -3.32 5.97 -1.51
N ILE A 169 -4.21 6.54 -0.69
CA ILE A 169 -5.66 6.46 -0.88
C ILE A 169 -6.24 7.85 -1.09
N PHE A 170 -6.82 8.08 -2.28
CA PHE A 170 -7.57 9.29 -2.57
C PHE A 170 -8.94 9.28 -1.90
N GLY A 171 -9.44 10.46 -1.57
CA GLY A 171 -10.77 10.64 -0.98
C GLY A 171 -10.83 10.47 0.54
N GLY A 172 -9.75 10.02 1.18
CA GLY A 172 -9.73 9.70 2.61
C GLY A 172 -9.95 10.89 3.55
N ALA A 173 -9.76 12.12 3.06
CA ALA A 173 -9.98 13.35 3.84
C ALA A 173 -11.43 13.84 3.80
N GLY A 174 -12.27 13.30 2.92
CA GLY A 174 -13.63 13.76 2.68
C GLY A 174 -13.70 15.06 1.86
N PRO A 175 -14.92 15.46 1.44
CA PRO A 175 -15.13 16.65 0.63
C PRO A 175 -14.61 17.93 1.29
N GLY A 176 -14.06 18.83 0.47
CA GLY A 176 -13.53 20.12 0.93
C GLY A 176 -12.12 20.06 1.51
N ARG A 177 -11.53 18.88 1.74
CA ARG A 177 -10.16 18.69 2.25
C ARG A 177 -9.26 17.93 1.30
N LEU A 178 -9.74 17.58 0.09
CA LEU A 178 -8.98 16.77 -0.87
C LEU A 178 -7.76 17.51 -1.41
N LYS A 179 -7.86 18.83 -1.59
CA LYS A 179 -6.70 19.64 -1.95
C LYS A 179 -5.61 19.57 -0.87
N ASP A 180 -5.98 19.77 0.38
CA ASP A 180 -5.04 19.71 1.51
C ASP A 180 -4.41 18.31 1.60
N ASN A 181 -5.22 17.26 1.33
CA ASN A 181 -4.73 15.88 1.31
C ASN A 181 -3.72 15.64 0.19
N ALA A 182 -4.00 16.11 -1.02
CA ALA A 182 -3.07 15.99 -2.16
C ALA A 182 -1.75 16.71 -1.88
N GLU A 183 -1.81 17.95 -1.37
CA GLU A 183 -0.63 18.76 -1.04
C GLU A 183 0.22 18.12 0.06
N ALA A 184 -0.39 17.74 1.18
CA ALA A 184 0.31 17.12 2.30
C ALA A 184 0.89 15.73 1.94
N THR A 185 0.15 14.96 1.15
CA THR A 185 0.61 13.63 0.72
C THR A 185 1.75 13.73 -0.28
N ALA A 186 1.66 14.64 -1.25
CA ALA A 186 2.75 14.87 -2.20
C ALA A 186 4.02 15.37 -1.50
N GLU A 187 3.88 16.27 -0.52
CA GLU A 187 5.01 16.77 0.29
C GLU A 187 5.70 15.61 1.03
N LEU A 188 4.94 14.73 1.69
CA LEU A 188 5.49 13.56 2.40
C LEU A 188 6.22 12.63 1.42
N ILE A 189 5.59 12.30 0.29
CA ILE A 189 6.11 11.39 -0.73
C ILE A 189 7.39 11.96 -1.37
N ASN A 190 7.42 13.25 -1.71
CA ASN A 190 8.60 13.90 -2.28
C ASN A 190 9.80 13.88 -1.33
N LYS A 191 9.56 14.07 -0.01
CA LYS A 191 10.62 14.00 1.01
C LYS A 191 11.17 12.59 1.24
N THR A 192 10.36 11.56 1.02
CA THR A 192 10.68 10.18 1.37
C THR A 192 11.03 9.30 0.19
N THR A 193 10.78 9.74 -1.02
CA THR A 193 11.23 9.17 -2.32
C THR A 193 11.06 7.66 -2.47
N PRO A 194 9.82 7.13 -2.49
CA PRO A 194 9.57 5.71 -2.73
C PRO A 194 9.95 5.31 -4.17
N TYR A 195 10.30 4.04 -4.40
CA TYR A 195 10.52 3.53 -5.77
C TYR A 195 9.22 3.30 -6.55
N LEU A 196 8.10 3.20 -5.84
CA LEU A 196 6.77 2.92 -6.39
C LEU A 196 5.71 3.65 -5.56
N ILE A 197 4.73 4.25 -6.23
CA ILE A 197 3.50 4.74 -5.63
C ILE A 197 2.34 3.89 -6.17
N PHE A 198 1.63 3.22 -5.28
CA PHE A 198 0.40 2.48 -5.60
C PHE A 198 -0.79 3.29 -5.12
N THR A 199 -1.65 3.70 -6.03
CA THR A 199 -2.82 4.52 -5.67
C THR A 199 -4.11 3.72 -5.69
N GLY A 200 -5.00 4.03 -4.76
CA GLY A 200 -6.38 3.59 -4.70
C GLY A 200 -7.31 4.73 -4.32
N THR A 201 -8.58 4.59 -4.61
CA THR A 201 -9.63 5.50 -4.14
C THR A 201 -10.33 4.85 -2.95
N ILE A 202 -10.64 5.66 -1.91
CA ILE A 202 -11.33 5.16 -0.72
C ILE A 202 -12.64 4.50 -1.13
N HIS A 203 -12.87 3.35 -0.55
CA HIS A 203 -14.10 2.60 -0.71
C HIS A 203 -14.49 2.01 0.64
N ALA A 204 -15.78 2.02 0.95
CA ALA A 204 -16.30 1.47 2.18
C ALA A 204 -17.22 0.30 1.88
N ASP A 205 -16.72 -0.91 2.11
CA ASP A 205 -17.56 -2.10 2.07
C ASP A 205 -18.42 -2.22 3.34
N PRO A 206 -19.59 -2.86 3.26
CA PRO A 206 -20.31 -3.31 4.46
C PRO A 206 -19.35 -4.04 5.41
N CYS A 207 -19.52 -3.88 6.71
CA CYS A 207 -18.66 -4.41 7.77
C CYS A 207 -17.42 -3.59 8.12
N CYS A 208 -17.12 -2.48 7.45
CA CYS A 208 -16.08 -1.57 7.93
C CYS A 208 -16.68 -0.35 8.65
N PRO A 209 -16.00 0.23 9.66
CA PRO A 209 -16.51 1.40 10.39
C PRO A 209 -16.82 2.61 9.51
N LEU A 210 -16.05 2.81 8.44
CA LEU A 210 -16.27 3.89 7.49
C LEU A 210 -17.64 3.76 6.77
N TYR A 211 -18.10 2.53 6.51
CA TYR A 211 -19.43 2.30 5.94
C TYR A 211 -20.53 2.81 6.86
N ASP A 212 -20.43 2.53 8.16
CA ASP A 212 -21.38 3.02 9.16
C ASP A 212 -21.34 4.55 9.28
N ASP A 213 -20.14 5.15 9.13
CA ASP A 213 -19.97 6.60 9.12
C ASP A 213 -20.63 7.24 7.90
N ILE A 214 -20.52 6.60 6.73
CA ILE A 214 -21.22 7.06 5.52
C ILE A 214 -22.74 6.94 5.70
N GLN A 215 -23.24 5.79 6.16
CA GLN A 215 -24.68 5.57 6.35
C GLN A 215 -25.31 6.54 7.36
N SER A 216 -24.55 6.95 8.37
CA SER A 216 -25.00 7.91 9.39
C SER A 216 -24.74 9.38 9.03
N GLY A 217 -24.10 9.65 7.90
CA GLY A 217 -23.75 11.01 7.47
C GLY A 217 -22.57 11.63 8.23
N ARG A 218 -21.85 10.86 9.05
CA ARG A 218 -20.63 11.34 9.72
C ARG A 218 -19.44 11.49 8.76
N PHE A 219 -19.42 10.69 7.71
CA PHE A 219 -18.50 10.85 6.59
C PHE A 219 -19.30 11.02 5.30
N ILE A 220 -18.93 11.99 4.51
CA ILE A 220 -19.50 12.20 3.18
C ILE A 220 -18.47 11.74 2.16
N GLU A 221 -18.86 10.83 1.28
CA GLU A 221 -17.97 10.39 0.20
C GLU A 221 -17.73 11.54 -0.79
N PRO A 222 -16.48 11.75 -1.22
CA PRO A 222 -16.23 12.68 -2.31
C PRO A 222 -16.92 12.25 -3.60
N THR A 223 -17.20 13.21 -4.45
CA THR A 223 -17.70 12.97 -5.80
C THR A 223 -16.59 12.44 -6.71
N ILE A 224 -16.96 11.81 -7.80
CA ILE A 224 -16.01 11.34 -8.83
C ILE A 224 -15.15 12.49 -9.36
N GLY A 225 -15.73 13.67 -9.54
CA GLY A 225 -15.02 14.86 -9.96
C GLY A 225 -13.95 15.29 -8.95
N GLU A 226 -14.29 15.30 -7.69
CA GLU A 226 -13.35 15.62 -6.60
C GLU A 226 -12.20 14.62 -6.50
N HIS A 227 -12.43 13.32 -6.71
CA HIS A 227 -11.35 12.33 -6.77
C HIS A 227 -10.39 12.59 -7.93
N ILE A 228 -10.89 12.97 -9.11
CA ILE A 228 -10.06 13.30 -10.26
C ILE A 228 -9.23 14.56 -9.97
N ASP A 229 -9.82 15.57 -9.35
CA ASP A 229 -9.13 16.81 -8.98
C ASP A 229 -8.01 16.58 -7.96
N GLU A 230 -8.25 15.69 -6.99
CA GLU A 230 -7.25 15.27 -6.01
C GLU A 230 -6.09 14.53 -6.67
N GLU A 231 -6.39 13.55 -7.54
CA GLU A 231 -5.36 12.78 -8.26
C GLU A 231 -4.55 13.67 -9.21
N GLU A 232 -5.20 14.60 -9.94
CA GLU A 232 -4.53 15.57 -10.81
C GLU A 232 -3.54 16.42 -10.01
N LEU A 233 -3.99 17.04 -8.92
CA LEU A 233 -3.15 17.88 -8.08
C LEU A 233 -2.01 17.11 -7.44
N PHE A 234 -2.30 15.90 -6.90
CA PHE A 234 -1.27 15.04 -6.33
C PHE A 234 -0.17 14.74 -7.36
N LEU A 235 -0.56 14.33 -8.58
CA LEU A 235 0.38 14.03 -9.65
C LEU A 235 1.16 15.27 -10.10
N GLU A 236 0.52 16.44 -10.18
CA GLU A 236 1.19 17.72 -10.49
C GLU A 236 2.31 18.08 -9.49
N LEU A 237 2.08 17.78 -8.20
CA LEU A 237 3.00 18.14 -7.13
C LEU A 237 4.13 17.11 -6.91
N LEU A 238 4.05 15.94 -7.52
CA LEU A 238 5.12 14.94 -7.39
C LEU A 238 6.40 15.38 -8.09
N GLU A 239 7.50 15.35 -7.33
CA GLU A 239 8.87 15.70 -7.78
C GLU A 239 9.81 14.52 -7.52
N LEU A 240 9.60 13.42 -8.25
CA LEU A 240 10.30 12.17 -8.05
C LEU A 240 11.05 11.72 -9.30
N ASP A 241 12.21 11.11 -9.09
CA ASP A 241 12.99 10.46 -10.12
C ASP A 241 12.93 8.92 -9.94
N ASN A 242 12.80 8.21 -11.07
CA ASN A 242 12.80 6.74 -11.11
C ASN A 242 11.74 6.09 -10.20
N CYS A 243 10.58 6.73 -10.04
CA CYS A 243 9.44 6.21 -9.29
C CYS A 243 8.36 5.71 -10.24
N LEU A 244 7.88 4.47 -10.05
CA LEU A 244 6.73 3.96 -10.78
C LEU A 244 5.44 4.44 -10.13
N TYR A 245 4.65 5.24 -10.84
CA TYR A 245 3.26 5.52 -10.49
C TYR A 245 2.38 4.39 -10.99
N PHE A 246 1.73 3.66 -10.10
CA PHE A 246 0.88 2.50 -10.40
C PHE A 246 -0.55 2.74 -9.91
N GLY A 247 -1.37 3.35 -10.75
CA GLY A 247 -2.78 3.70 -10.50
C GLY A 247 -3.80 2.73 -11.11
N LEU A 248 -3.43 1.48 -11.36
CA LEU A 248 -4.32 0.51 -12.01
C LEU A 248 -5.30 -0.21 -11.05
N HIS A 249 -5.39 0.22 -9.78
CA HIS A 249 -6.35 -0.36 -8.85
C HIS A 249 -7.79 -0.19 -9.36
N PRO A 250 -8.67 -1.21 -9.26
CA PRO A 250 -10.05 -1.13 -9.74
C PRO A 250 -10.89 -0.02 -9.12
N SER A 251 -10.55 0.46 -7.92
CA SER A 251 -11.22 1.57 -7.26
C SER A 251 -10.89 2.95 -7.85
N ASN A 252 -9.84 3.07 -8.66
CA ASN A 252 -9.46 4.36 -9.22
C ASN A 252 -10.40 4.77 -10.35
N VAL A 253 -10.74 6.05 -10.36
CA VAL A 253 -11.52 6.68 -11.44
C VAL A 253 -10.70 6.75 -12.72
N VAL A 254 -9.43 7.14 -12.60
CA VAL A 254 -8.47 7.13 -13.71
C VAL A 254 -7.50 5.97 -13.50
N ARG A 255 -7.43 5.06 -14.46
CA ARG A 255 -6.54 3.91 -14.39
C ARG A 255 -5.36 4.14 -15.31
N MET A 256 -4.21 4.45 -14.73
CA MET A 256 -2.99 4.75 -15.47
C MET A 256 -1.76 4.26 -14.72
N GLN A 257 -0.67 4.11 -15.45
CA GLN A 257 0.66 3.88 -14.86
C GLN A 257 1.73 4.55 -15.71
N GLY A 258 2.84 4.90 -15.09
CA GLY A 258 3.98 5.50 -15.77
C GLY A 258 5.15 5.77 -14.83
N TRP A 259 6.31 5.99 -15.41
CA TRP A 259 7.52 6.32 -14.66
C TRP A 259 7.66 7.84 -14.49
N LEU A 260 7.84 8.29 -13.28
CA LEU A 260 8.15 9.67 -12.97
C LEU A 260 9.65 9.93 -13.13
N PRO A 261 10.05 11.08 -13.67
CA PRO A 261 9.20 12.15 -14.23
C PRO A 261 8.80 11.93 -15.70
N ARG A 262 9.34 10.91 -16.35
CA ARG A 262 9.26 10.67 -17.80
C ARG A 262 7.83 10.73 -18.37
N ASP A 263 6.91 10.03 -17.70
CA ASP A 263 5.55 9.83 -18.20
C ASP A 263 4.51 10.77 -17.53
N LYS A 264 4.98 11.71 -16.67
CA LYS A 264 4.11 12.58 -15.87
C LYS A 264 3.11 13.37 -16.73
N GLU A 265 3.59 14.02 -17.78
CA GLU A 265 2.73 14.83 -18.67
C GLU A 265 1.68 13.99 -19.41
N ALA A 266 2.03 12.76 -19.81
CA ALA A 266 1.09 11.84 -20.45
C ALA A 266 0.00 11.39 -19.47
N MET A 267 0.36 11.13 -18.22
CA MET A 267 -0.58 10.76 -17.16
C MET A 267 -1.51 11.94 -16.82
N LEU A 268 -0.99 13.15 -16.67
CA LEU A 268 -1.80 14.36 -16.45
C LEU A 268 -2.77 14.61 -17.63
N TYR A 269 -2.32 14.40 -18.85
CA TYR A 269 -3.20 14.48 -20.01
C TYR A 269 -4.38 13.49 -19.92
N GLU A 270 -4.13 12.22 -19.53
CA GLU A 270 -5.20 11.22 -19.38
C GLU A 270 -6.18 11.59 -18.26
N VAL A 271 -5.71 12.09 -17.13
CA VAL A 271 -6.56 12.60 -16.03
C VAL A 271 -7.50 13.69 -16.55
N ARG A 272 -6.97 14.70 -17.24
CA ARG A 272 -7.73 15.84 -17.79
C ARG A 272 -8.73 15.40 -18.87
N GLN A 273 -8.35 14.45 -19.71
CA GLN A 273 -9.27 13.88 -20.72
C GLN A 273 -10.40 13.10 -20.06
N THR A 274 -10.10 12.32 -19.03
CA THR A 274 -11.13 11.57 -18.29
C THR A 274 -12.10 12.51 -17.61
N ARG A 275 -11.61 13.58 -16.97
CA ARG A 275 -12.45 14.64 -16.39
C ARG A 275 -13.39 15.24 -17.44
N THR A 276 -12.87 15.57 -18.62
CA THR A 276 -13.67 16.16 -19.72
C THR A 276 -14.74 15.18 -20.22
N ARG A 277 -14.38 13.91 -20.37
CA ARG A 277 -15.33 12.84 -20.80
C ARG A 277 -16.45 12.67 -19.77
N LEU A 278 -16.12 12.63 -18.49
CA LEU A 278 -17.09 12.46 -17.41
C LEU A 278 -18.02 13.67 -17.25
N ALA A 279 -17.50 14.88 -17.33
CA ALA A 279 -18.30 16.11 -17.29
C ALA A 279 -19.36 16.14 -18.41
N ARG A 280 -18.99 15.72 -19.64
CA ARG A 280 -19.94 15.58 -20.76
C ARG A 280 -21.01 14.50 -20.54
N ARG A 281 -20.65 13.41 -19.86
CA ARG A 281 -21.55 12.25 -19.66
C ARG A 281 -22.48 12.43 -18.47
N LEU A 282 -21.95 12.95 -17.34
CA LEU A 282 -22.66 13.06 -16.08
C LEU A 282 -23.31 14.43 -15.86
N GLY A 283 -22.92 15.44 -16.66
CA GLY A 283 -23.28 16.82 -16.45
C GLY A 283 -22.67 17.34 -15.13
N GLU A 284 -23.31 18.33 -14.52
CA GLU A 284 -22.88 18.91 -13.23
C GLU A 284 -23.39 18.11 -12.01
N ARG A 285 -23.92 16.91 -12.20
CA ARG A 285 -24.42 16.10 -11.09
C ARG A 285 -23.26 15.58 -10.25
N PRO A 286 -23.29 15.80 -8.92
CA PRO A 286 -22.32 15.17 -8.02
C PRO A 286 -22.62 13.66 -7.96
N VAL A 287 -21.86 12.85 -8.68
CA VAL A 287 -21.98 11.39 -8.66
C VAL A 287 -20.94 10.80 -7.71
N ARG A 288 -21.35 9.93 -6.80
CA ARG A 288 -20.50 9.20 -5.86
C ARG A 288 -20.41 7.73 -6.22
N TYR A 289 -19.42 7.03 -5.68
CA TYR A 289 -19.16 5.62 -6.00
C TYR A 289 -20.34 4.69 -5.72
N GLY A 290 -21.13 4.91 -4.67
CA GLY A 290 -22.26 4.08 -4.29
C GLY A 290 -23.53 4.28 -5.12
N GLU A 291 -23.60 5.26 -6.02
CA GLU A 291 -24.83 5.67 -6.73
C GLU A 291 -24.99 5.01 -8.11
N GLY A 292 -24.45 3.79 -8.31
CA GLY A 292 -24.67 3.00 -9.53
C GLY A 292 -23.89 3.48 -10.75
N ALA A 293 -22.85 4.25 -10.55
CA ALA A 293 -21.91 4.58 -11.61
C ALA A 293 -21.06 3.35 -11.93
N ILE A 294 -21.54 2.52 -12.86
CA ILE A 294 -20.64 1.61 -13.58
C ILE A 294 -19.72 2.52 -14.38
N LEU A 295 -18.60 2.82 -13.81
CA LEU A 295 -17.55 3.58 -14.43
C LEU A 295 -16.77 2.63 -15.32
N LEU A 296 -17.01 2.74 -16.62
CA LEU A 296 -16.21 2.25 -17.74
C LEU A 296 -16.27 0.76 -18.01
#